data_979dd369040b092ae06941b37d6f2c21
#
_entry.id   979dd369040b092ae06941b37d6f2c21
#
_cell.length_a   1.000
_cell.length_b   1.000
_cell.length_c   1.000
_cell.angle_alpha   90.00
_cell.angle_beta   90.00
_cell.angle_gamma   90.00
#
_symmetry.space_group_name_H-M   'P 1'
#
loop_
_entity.id
_entity.type
_entity.pdbx_description
1 polymer ?
#
loop_
_entity_poly.entity_id
_entity_poly.type
_entity_poly.pdbx_seq_one_letter_code
_entity_poly.pdbx_strand_id
1 'polypeptide(L)'
;MNKNNLFSSLTLLGLFVFSSCNLDLAPEDTLSPKTYFKNGPQLELWTNHFYSLFPDVDDLAKQNADDNISSELGETLMGQRSAASENGWTWERLRDINYYLQHSNQCPDEHVRKQYDGVAYFFRAYFYFDKVKRYGDVPWYDQVLNSNDDKLLAKPRQDREIIMDSVMQDLDKAIGMLPTKKDQVRVTKWTALALKS
;
A
#
# COMPACT_ATOMS: atom_id res chain seq x y z
N MET A 1 -36.74 -31.31 -52.71
CA MET A 1 -36.02 -30.92 -51.46
C MET A 1 -37.05 -31.08 -50.36
N ASN A 2 -36.89 -32.09 -49.51
CA ASN A 2 -37.89 -32.48 -48.51
C ASN A 2 -37.95 -31.47 -47.36
N LYS A 3 -39.16 -30.94 -47.02
CA LYS A 3 -39.38 -29.99 -45.93
C LYS A 3 -38.81 -30.47 -44.59
N ASN A 4 -38.75 -31.77 -44.36
CA ASN A 4 -38.23 -32.37 -43.13
C ASN A 4 -36.71 -32.21 -42.99
N ASN A 5 -35.96 -32.14 -44.08
CA ASN A 5 -34.49 -31.95 -44.04
C ASN A 5 -34.12 -30.48 -43.77
N LEU A 6 -35.00 -29.54 -44.14
CA LEU A 6 -34.80 -28.11 -43.87
C LEU A 6 -35.01 -27.77 -42.37
N PHE A 7 -35.98 -28.41 -41.74
CA PHE A 7 -36.24 -28.25 -40.29
C PHE A 7 -35.16 -28.88 -39.45
N SER A 8 -34.62 -30.05 -39.84
CA SER A 8 -33.54 -30.72 -39.15
C SER A 8 -32.22 -29.94 -39.24
N SER A 9 -31.96 -29.28 -40.36
CA SER A 9 -30.77 -28.46 -40.59
C SER A 9 -30.85 -27.12 -39.76
N LEU A 10 -32.06 -26.57 -39.64
CA LEU A 10 -32.27 -25.34 -38.88
C LEU A 10 -32.18 -25.56 -37.38
N THR A 11 -32.59 -26.74 -36.88
CA THR A 11 -32.46 -27.13 -35.46
C THR A 11 -31.00 -27.41 -35.09
N LEU A 12 -30.21 -27.98 -35.99
CA LEU A 12 -28.80 -28.23 -35.74
C LEU A 12 -27.95 -26.94 -35.70
N LEU A 13 -28.35 -25.93 -36.52
CA LEU A 13 -27.68 -24.63 -36.53
C LEU A 13 -28.00 -23.79 -35.24
N GLY A 14 -29.17 -24.00 -34.63
CA GLY A 14 -29.59 -23.31 -33.41
C GLY A 14 -28.87 -23.79 -32.13
N LEU A 15 -28.28 -24.99 -32.12
CA LEU A 15 -27.58 -25.55 -30.97
C LEU A 15 -26.14 -25.04 -30.79
N PHE A 16 -25.56 -24.39 -31.79
CA PHE A 16 -24.17 -23.89 -31.74
C PHE A 16 -24.07 -22.45 -31.17
N VAL A 17 -25.19 -21.75 -30.88
CA VAL A 17 -25.15 -20.34 -30.51
C VAL A 17 -25.05 -20.13 -29.01
N PHE A 18 -25.09 -21.18 -28.18
CA PHE A 18 -25.05 -21.07 -26.70
C PHE A 18 -23.73 -21.49 -26.03
N SER A 19 -22.65 -21.70 -26.80
CA SER A 19 -21.34 -21.71 -26.17
C SER A 19 -20.87 -20.27 -25.91
N SER A 20 -21.52 -19.62 -24.93
CA SER A 20 -20.98 -18.43 -24.29
C SER A 20 -19.67 -18.82 -23.62
N CYS A 21 -18.56 -18.55 -24.28
CA CYS A 21 -17.27 -18.53 -23.60
C CYS A 21 -17.37 -17.55 -22.43
N ASN A 22 -17.18 -18.02 -21.22
CA ASN A 22 -16.91 -17.17 -20.09
C ASN A 22 -15.60 -16.41 -20.40
N LEU A 23 -15.74 -15.19 -20.90
CA LEU A 23 -14.64 -14.26 -21.19
C LEU A 23 -14.14 -13.53 -19.93
N ASP A 24 -14.40 -14.06 -18.74
CA ASP A 24 -13.76 -13.65 -17.49
C ASP A 24 -12.33 -14.21 -17.40
N LEU A 25 -11.57 -14.03 -18.47
CA LEU A 25 -10.11 -14.19 -18.43
C LEU A 25 -9.54 -12.96 -17.74
N ALA A 26 -9.36 -13.06 -16.43
CA ALA A 26 -8.43 -12.15 -15.74
C ALA A 26 -7.07 -12.32 -16.43
N PRO A 27 -6.38 -11.24 -16.85
CA PRO A 27 -5.05 -11.35 -17.42
C PRO A 27 -4.16 -12.17 -16.48
N GLU A 28 -3.54 -13.25 -16.99
CA GLU A 28 -2.67 -14.13 -16.19
C GLU A 28 -1.46 -13.38 -15.64
N ASP A 29 -1.09 -12.26 -16.26
CA ASP A 29 0.03 -11.40 -15.87
C ASP A 29 -0.30 -10.39 -14.76
N THR A 30 -1.56 -10.26 -14.34
CA THR A 30 -1.92 -9.40 -13.23
C THR A 30 -2.08 -10.22 -11.96
N LEU A 31 -1.34 -9.83 -10.90
CA LEU A 31 -1.50 -10.39 -9.57
C LEU A 31 -2.95 -10.21 -9.10
N SER A 32 -3.77 -11.24 -9.33
CA SER A 32 -5.16 -11.22 -8.88
C SER A 32 -5.21 -11.41 -7.36
N PRO A 33 -5.99 -10.60 -6.61
CA PRO A 33 -6.16 -10.83 -5.18
C PRO A 33 -6.67 -12.25 -4.87
N LYS A 34 -7.41 -12.87 -5.78
CA LYS A 34 -7.94 -14.23 -5.63
C LYS A 34 -6.86 -15.31 -5.56
N THR A 35 -5.71 -15.07 -6.20
CA THR A 35 -4.61 -16.04 -6.30
C THR A 35 -3.39 -15.68 -5.46
N TYR A 36 -3.28 -14.43 -5.03
CA TYR A 36 -2.19 -13.91 -4.22
C TYR A 36 -2.58 -13.83 -2.73
N PHE A 37 -1.64 -13.57 -1.83
CA PHE A 37 -1.81 -13.49 -0.37
C PHE A 37 -2.24 -14.80 0.30
N LYS A 38 -1.88 -15.96 -0.27
CA LYS A 38 -2.27 -17.28 0.24
C LYS A 38 -1.30 -17.88 1.27
N ASN A 39 -0.07 -17.38 1.34
CA ASN A 39 0.97 -17.94 2.19
C ASN A 39 1.98 -16.88 2.64
N GLY A 40 2.80 -17.24 3.65
CA GLY A 40 3.80 -16.35 4.23
C GLY A 40 4.79 -15.75 3.23
N PRO A 41 5.40 -16.53 2.32
CA PRO A 41 6.30 -15.97 1.31
C PRO A 41 5.67 -14.89 0.42
N GLN A 42 4.41 -15.01 0.07
CA GLN A 42 3.70 -13.98 -0.70
C GLN A 42 3.46 -12.71 0.13
N LEU A 43 3.10 -12.85 1.42
CA LEU A 43 2.96 -11.72 2.33
C LEU A 43 4.31 -11.02 2.54
N GLU A 44 5.37 -11.79 2.70
CA GLU A 44 6.72 -11.29 2.84
C GLU A 44 7.16 -10.50 1.60
N LEU A 45 7.00 -11.08 0.42
CA LEU A 45 7.38 -10.46 -0.84
C LEU A 45 6.68 -9.11 -1.05
N TRP A 46 5.37 -9.05 -0.74
CA TRP A 46 4.62 -7.80 -0.86
C TRP A 46 5.07 -6.76 0.16
N THR A 47 5.22 -7.14 1.41
CA THR A 47 5.62 -6.21 2.48
C THR A 47 7.07 -5.74 2.36
N ASN A 48 7.95 -6.48 1.68
CA ASN A 48 9.31 -6.04 1.37
C ASN A 48 9.33 -4.74 0.56
N HIS A 49 8.31 -4.53 -0.27
CA HIS A 49 8.18 -3.31 -1.06
C HIS A 49 7.99 -2.05 -0.20
N PHE A 50 7.45 -2.18 0.99
CA PHE A 50 7.22 -1.05 1.90
C PHE A 50 8.52 -0.44 2.43
N TYR A 51 9.60 -1.23 2.48
CA TYR A 51 10.91 -0.76 2.96
C TYR A 51 11.52 0.34 2.08
N SER A 52 11.05 0.50 0.84
CA SER A 52 11.41 1.62 -0.02
C SER A 52 10.89 2.99 0.48
N LEU A 53 10.07 3.01 1.53
CA LEU A 53 9.67 4.24 2.23
C LEU A 53 10.76 4.79 3.13
N PHE A 54 11.72 3.97 3.55
CA PHE A 54 12.87 4.45 4.30
C PHE A 54 13.79 5.27 3.38
N PRO A 55 14.41 6.32 3.90
CA PRO A 55 15.41 7.07 3.16
C PRO A 55 16.59 6.16 2.80
N ASP A 56 17.20 6.40 1.65
CA ASP A 56 18.43 5.75 1.28
C ASP A 56 19.58 6.19 2.23
N VAL A 57 20.57 5.32 2.39
CA VAL A 57 21.77 5.63 3.20
C VAL A 57 22.49 6.86 2.65
N ASP A 58 22.52 7.02 1.33
CA ASP A 58 23.10 8.19 0.68
C ASP A 58 22.32 9.48 0.99
N ASP A 59 20.99 9.40 1.11
CA ASP A 59 20.17 10.54 1.48
C ASP A 59 20.39 10.94 2.96
N LEU A 60 20.59 9.96 3.84
CA LEU A 60 20.94 10.21 5.23
C LEU A 60 22.32 10.87 5.37
N ALA A 61 23.27 10.45 4.53
CA ALA A 61 24.62 11.02 4.51
C ALA A 61 24.68 12.45 3.91
N LYS A 62 23.69 12.79 3.07
CA LYS A 62 23.58 14.13 2.44
C LYS A 62 22.75 15.13 3.26
N GLN A 63 22.22 14.71 4.41
CA GLN A 63 21.49 15.63 5.27
C GLN A 63 22.44 16.75 5.74
N ASN A 64 22.05 17.99 5.46
CA ASN A 64 22.75 19.21 5.90
C ASN A 64 22.58 19.33 7.43
N ALA A 65 23.38 18.56 8.15
CA ALA A 65 23.57 18.68 9.58
C ALA A 65 24.77 19.58 9.85
N ASP A 66 24.91 20.06 11.08
CA ASP A 66 26.00 20.98 11.48
C ASP A 66 27.41 20.41 11.20
N ASP A 67 27.51 19.10 11.12
CA ASP A 67 28.76 18.35 10.88
C ASP A 67 28.95 17.91 9.40
N ASN A 68 27.93 18.07 8.56
CA ASN A 68 27.97 17.68 7.16
C ASN A 68 27.21 18.66 6.27
N ILE A 69 27.90 19.73 5.89
CA ILE A 69 27.36 20.74 5.00
C ILE A 69 27.77 20.44 3.56
N SER A 70 26.77 20.24 2.69
CA SER A 70 27.00 20.11 1.25
C SER A 70 27.54 21.42 0.65
N SER A 71 28.31 21.33 -0.43
CA SER A 71 28.74 22.50 -1.20
C SER A 71 27.58 23.32 -1.76
N GLU A 72 26.40 22.72 -1.90
CA GLU A 72 25.16 23.38 -2.26
C GLU A 72 24.18 23.29 -1.10
N LEU A 73 23.75 24.44 -0.60
CA LEU A 73 22.75 24.51 0.47
C LEU A 73 21.38 24.07 -0.08
N GLY A 74 20.73 23.15 0.62
CA GLY A 74 19.37 22.72 0.28
C GLY A 74 18.34 23.83 0.48
N GLU A 75 17.24 23.80 -0.27
CA GLU A 75 16.14 24.80 -0.21
C GLU A 75 15.61 25.03 1.22
N THR A 76 15.62 24.00 2.05
CA THR A 76 15.21 24.11 3.46
C THR A 76 16.10 25.05 4.27
N LEU A 77 17.43 24.93 4.10
CA LEU A 77 18.40 25.78 4.81
C LEU A 77 18.39 27.21 4.27
N MET A 78 18.12 27.38 2.98
CA MET A 78 17.99 28.70 2.34
C MET A 78 16.64 29.37 2.62
N GLY A 79 15.71 28.70 3.33
CA GLY A 79 14.36 29.20 3.55
C GLY A 79 13.50 29.29 2.29
N GLN A 80 13.89 28.63 1.22
CA GLN A 80 13.21 28.66 -0.10
C GLN A 80 12.22 27.52 -0.29
N ARG A 81 12.11 26.62 0.68
CA ARG A 81 11.17 25.51 0.61
C ARG A 81 9.74 26.00 0.49
N SER A 82 9.04 25.53 -0.52
CA SER A 82 7.63 25.83 -0.77
C SER A 82 6.82 24.55 -1.00
N ALA A 83 5.51 24.63 -0.79
CA ALA A 83 4.62 23.48 -1.09
C ALA A 83 4.61 23.12 -2.59
N ALA A 84 4.97 24.03 -3.46
CA ALA A 84 5.05 23.82 -4.91
C ALA A 84 6.34 23.10 -5.33
N SER A 85 7.44 23.28 -4.58
CA SER A 85 8.72 22.60 -4.84
C SER A 85 8.81 21.20 -4.24
N GLU A 86 7.85 20.80 -3.39
CA GLU A 86 7.84 19.50 -2.74
C GLU A 86 7.27 18.41 -3.65
N ASN A 87 8.13 17.53 -4.10
CA ASN A 87 7.77 16.37 -4.95
C ASN A 87 7.17 15.18 -4.17
N GLY A 88 6.99 15.30 -2.87
CA GLY A 88 6.60 14.20 -1.99
C GLY A 88 5.08 13.95 -1.87
N TRP A 89 4.20 14.66 -2.60
CA TRP A 89 2.74 14.45 -2.53
C TRP A 89 2.30 13.25 -3.36
N THR A 90 2.87 12.07 -3.08
CA THR A 90 2.56 10.81 -3.74
C THR A 90 1.85 9.87 -2.76
N TRP A 91 0.93 9.04 -3.25
CA TRP A 91 0.05 8.21 -2.43
C TRP A 91 0.09 6.73 -2.84
N GLU A 92 0.91 6.38 -3.82
CA GLU A 92 1.02 5.02 -4.37
C GLU A 92 1.39 4.00 -3.30
N ARG A 93 2.39 4.31 -2.45
CA ARG A 93 2.81 3.40 -1.37
C ARG A 93 1.73 3.18 -0.33
N LEU A 94 0.94 4.20 -0.02
CA LEU A 94 -0.20 4.05 0.87
C LEU A 94 -1.26 3.13 0.26
N ARG A 95 -1.50 3.26 -1.04
CA ARG A 95 -2.41 2.38 -1.77
C ARG A 95 -1.96 0.92 -1.68
N ASP A 96 -0.66 0.65 -1.86
CA ASP A 96 -0.07 -0.69 -1.77
C ASP A 96 -0.21 -1.28 -0.36
N ILE A 97 -0.01 -0.45 0.69
CA ILE A 97 -0.18 -0.86 2.08
C ILE A 97 -1.66 -1.17 2.38
N ASN A 98 -2.57 -0.29 2.00
CA ASN A 98 -4.00 -0.50 2.22
C ASN A 98 -4.52 -1.71 1.42
N TYR A 99 -4.01 -1.92 0.20
CA TYR A 99 -4.33 -3.09 -0.60
C TYR A 99 -3.90 -4.39 0.09
N TYR A 100 -2.69 -4.41 0.66
CA TYR A 100 -2.22 -5.52 1.47
C TYR A 100 -3.14 -5.78 2.66
N LEU A 101 -3.43 -4.77 3.48
CA LEU A 101 -4.27 -4.89 4.68
C LEU A 101 -5.70 -5.38 4.36
N GLN A 102 -6.22 -5.01 3.20
CA GLN A 102 -7.54 -5.46 2.74
C GLN A 102 -7.56 -6.94 2.33
N HIS A 103 -6.42 -7.51 1.89
CA HIS A 103 -6.36 -8.85 1.31
C HIS A 103 -5.54 -9.85 2.13
N SER A 104 -4.79 -9.44 3.14
CA SER A 104 -3.93 -10.29 3.96
C SER A 104 -4.71 -11.42 4.66
N ASN A 105 -6.00 -11.21 4.94
CA ASN A 105 -6.91 -12.19 5.53
C ASN A 105 -7.09 -13.47 4.69
N GLN A 106 -6.65 -13.48 3.43
CA GLN A 106 -6.67 -14.66 2.57
C GLN A 106 -5.57 -15.67 2.94
N CYS A 107 -4.55 -15.27 3.71
CA CYS A 107 -3.56 -16.18 4.26
C CYS A 107 -4.18 -16.94 5.46
N PRO A 108 -4.27 -18.27 5.42
CA PRO A 108 -4.87 -19.05 6.50
C PRO A 108 -4.00 -19.13 7.76
N ASP A 109 -2.67 -18.93 7.62
CA ASP A 109 -1.75 -18.90 8.75
C ASP A 109 -1.86 -17.55 9.47
N GLU A 110 -2.64 -17.53 10.55
CA GLU A 110 -2.89 -16.34 11.35
C GLU A 110 -1.63 -15.80 12.02
N HIS A 111 -0.72 -16.66 12.45
CA HIS A 111 0.51 -16.24 13.12
C HIS A 111 1.42 -15.47 12.14
N VAL A 112 1.62 -16.04 10.96
CA VAL A 112 2.41 -15.43 9.90
C VAL A 112 1.75 -14.14 9.39
N ARG A 113 0.44 -14.18 9.15
CA ARG A 113 -0.35 -13.01 8.76
C ARG A 113 -0.19 -11.87 9.76
N LYS A 114 -0.38 -12.15 11.05
CA LYS A 114 -0.27 -11.16 12.12
C LYS A 114 1.09 -10.44 12.10
N GLN A 115 2.17 -11.16 11.88
CA GLN A 115 3.50 -10.56 11.78
C GLN A 115 3.59 -9.56 10.62
N TYR A 116 3.13 -9.92 9.43
CA TYR A 116 3.21 -9.06 8.26
C TYR A 116 2.15 -7.94 8.27
N ASP A 117 1.00 -8.14 8.90
CA ASP A 117 0.04 -7.07 9.19
C ASP A 117 0.68 -6.01 10.10
N GLY A 118 1.46 -6.44 11.09
CA GLY A 118 2.25 -5.54 11.93
C GLY A 118 3.24 -4.69 11.14
N VAL A 119 3.89 -5.28 10.12
CA VAL A 119 4.76 -4.55 9.19
C VAL A 119 3.96 -3.51 8.39
N ALA A 120 2.79 -3.88 7.89
CA ALA A 120 1.94 -2.98 7.11
C ALA A 120 1.42 -1.79 7.95
N TYR A 121 0.96 -2.04 9.18
CA TYR A 121 0.55 -0.98 10.10
C TYR A 121 1.71 -0.05 10.46
N PHE A 122 2.89 -0.58 10.71
CA PHE A 122 4.09 0.23 10.94
C PHE A 122 4.39 1.16 9.75
N PHE A 123 4.38 0.63 8.53
CA PHE A 123 4.69 1.45 7.36
C PHE A 123 3.57 2.44 7.01
N ARG A 124 2.30 2.15 7.32
CA ARG A 124 1.23 3.14 7.20
C ARG A 124 1.43 4.30 8.17
N ALA A 125 1.75 3.99 9.41
CA ALA A 125 2.08 5.00 10.41
C ALA A 125 3.29 5.84 9.99
N TYR A 126 4.38 5.20 9.53
CA TYR A 126 5.57 5.88 9.05
C TYR A 126 5.29 6.79 7.85
N PHE A 127 4.49 6.32 6.89
CA PHE A 127 4.07 7.10 5.73
C PHE A 127 3.33 8.37 6.16
N TYR A 128 2.34 8.26 7.05
CA TYR A 128 1.57 9.41 7.50
C TYR A 128 2.39 10.35 8.38
N PHE A 129 3.26 9.83 9.22
CA PHE A 129 4.19 10.64 9.99
C PHE A 129 5.08 11.50 9.08
N ASP A 130 5.63 10.91 8.01
CA ASP A 130 6.40 11.68 7.03
C ASP A 130 5.56 12.75 6.31
N LYS A 131 4.31 12.41 5.93
CA LYS A 131 3.38 13.37 5.32
C LYS A 131 3.07 14.55 6.26
N VAL A 132 2.77 14.26 7.54
CA VAL A 132 2.48 15.31 8.53
C VAL A 132 3.69 16.20 8.75
N LYS A 133 4.91 15.64 8.83
CA LYS A 133 6.14 16.45 8.96
C LYS A 133 6.32 17.41 7.78
N ARG A 134 5.95 17.00 6.57
CA ARG A 134 6.17 17.79 5.35
C ARG A 134 5.05 18.79 5.07
N TYR A 135 3.80 18.40 5.32
CA TYR A 135 2.63 19.12 4.82
C TYR A 135 1.66 19.61 5.92
N GLY A 136 1.85 19.18 7.16
CA GLY A 136 0.90 19.44 8.23
C GLY A 136 -0.38 18.63 8.04
N ASP A 137 -1.48 19.30 7.78
CA ASP A 137 -2.77 18.67 7.54
C ASP A 137 -2.79 17.88 6.25
N VAL A 138 -3.27 16.63 6.31
CA VAL A 138 -3.36 15.72 5.17
C VAL A 138 -4.66 14.90 5.23
N PRO A 139 -5.19 14.40 4.10
CA PRO A 139 -6.33 13.48 4.14
C PRO A 139 -5.90 12.10 4.67
N TRP A 140 -6.72 11.48 5.52
CA TRP A 140 -6.53 10.10 5.97
C TRP A 140 -7.28 9.12 5.07
N TYR A 141 -6.54 8.11 4.57
CA TYR A 141 -7.06 7.00 3.78
C TYR A 141 -6.61 5.68 4.38
N ASP A 142 -7.53 4.87 4.85
CA ASP A 142 -7.31 3.54 5.43
C ASP A 142 -7.83 2.40 4.56
N GLN A 143 -8.26 2.73 3.34
CA GLN A 143 -8.80 1.80 2.34
C GLN A 143 -8.17 2.06 0.97
N VAL A 144 -8.30 1.07 0.07
CA VAL A 144 -7.89 1.23 -1.33
C VAL A 144 -8.85 2.18 -2.03
N LEU A 145 -8.32 3.22 -2.66
CA LEU A 145 -9.10 4.14 -3.48
C LEU A 145 -9.08 3.67 -4.94
N ASN A 146 -10.23 3.68 -5.58
CA ASN A 146 -10.38 3.45 -7.00
C ASN A 146 -10.49 4.78 -7.75
N SER A 147 -10.22 4.75 -9.06
CA SER A 147 -10.32 5.96 -9.91
C SER A 147 -11.73 6.57 -9.97
N ASN A 148 -12.76 5.82 -9.57
CA ASN A 148 -14.17 6.26 -9.57
C ASN A 148 -14.63 6.76 -8.19
N ASP A 149 -13.74 6.78 -7.19
CA ASP A 149 -14.08 7.22 -5.83
C ASP A 149 -13.92 8.74 -5.67
N ASP A 150 -14.54 9.52 -6.57
CA ASP A 150 -14.41 10.98 -6.66
C ASP A 150 -14.57 11.70 -5.31
N LYS A 151 -15.53 11.27 -4.49
CA LYS A 151 -15.79 11.88 -3.17
C LYS A 151 -14.64 11.64 -2.19
N LEU A 152 -14.01 10.47 -2.24
CA LEU A 152 -12.88 10.14 -1.38
C LEU A 152 -11.59 10.78 -1.90
N LEU A 153 -11.42 10.82 -3.22
CA LEU A 153 -10.28 11.49 -3.86
C LEU A 153 -10.29 13.00 -3.61
N ALA A 154 -11.48 13.60 -3.52
CA ALA A 154 -11.68 15.02 -3.20
C ALA A 154 -11.77 15.30 -1.69
N LYS A 155 -11.46 14.32 -0.82
CA LYS A 155 -11.53 14.49 0.62
C LYS A 155 -10.62 15.63 1.08
N PRO A 156 -11.13 16.60 1.87
CA PRO A 156 -10.32 17.70 2.38
C PRO A 156 -9.23 17.17 3.32
N ARG A 157 -8.20 17.97 3.52
CA ARG A 157 -7.19 17.71 4.54
C ARG A 157 -7.85 17.70 5.92
N GLN A 158 -7.42 16.77 6.76
CA GLN A 158 -7.83 16.68 8.16
C GLN A 158 -6.74 17.29 9.02
N ASP A 159 -7.13 17.79 10.16
CA ASP A 159 -6.21 18.32 11.18
C ASP A 159 -5.13 17.28 11.50
N ARG A 160 -3.89 17.75 11.55
CA ARG A 160 -2.72 16.91 11.85
C ARG A 160 -2.84 16.17 13.18
N GLU A 161 -3.54 16.73 14.17
CA GLU A 161 -3.78 16.07 15.45
C GLU A 161 -4.57 14.77 15.26
N ILE A 162 -5.66 14.82 14.50
CA ILE A 162 -6.49 13.65 14.17
C ILE A 162 -5.67 12.60 13.38
N ILE A 163 -4.80 13.07 12.47
CA ILE A 163 -3.93 12.16 11.71
C ILE A 163 -2.92 11.50 12.65
N MET A 164 -2.31 12.26 13.57
CA MET A 164 -1.35 11.70 14.53
C MET A 164 -2.01 10.70 15.48
N ASP A 165 -3.25 10.92 15.92
CA ASP A 165 -4.01 9.93 16.68
C ASP A 165 -4.17 8.61 15.90
N SER A 166 -4.45 8.69 14.60
CA SER A 166 -4.54 7.53 13.72
C SER A 166 -3.19 6.83 13.54
N VAL A 167 -2.10 7.60 13.43
CA VAL A 167 -0.72 7.10 13.40
C VAL A 167 -0.40 6.34 14.68
N MET A 168 -0.75 6.90 15.84
CA MET A 168 -0.53 6.25 17.14
C MET A 168 -1.30 4.94 17.25
N GLN A 169 -2.55 4.89 16.79
CA GLN A 169 -3.34 3.66 16.77
C GLN A 169 -2.72 2.58 15.88
N ASP A 170 -2.20 2.94 14.71
CA ASP A 170 -1.52 1.99 13.82
C ASP A 170 -0.20 1.50 14.43
N LEU A 171 0.55 2.37 15.12
CA LEU A 171 1.75 1.95 15.87
C LEU A 171 1.40 1.00 17.02
N ASP A 172 0.31 1.21 17.73
CA ASP A 172 -0.14 0.28 18.77
C ASP A 172 -0.49 -1.10 18.23
N LYS A 173 -1.17 -1.15 17.08
CA LYS A 173 -1.40 -2.42 16.37
C LYS A 173 -0.08 -3.08 15.97
N ALA A 174 0.83 -2.33 15.36
CA ALA A 174 2.14 -2.82 14.96
C ALA A 174 2.94 -3.37 16.15
N ILE A 175 3.00 -2.66 17.28
CA ILE A 175 3.66 -3.07 18.52
C ILE A 175 3.09 -4.39 19.07
N GLY A 176 1.77 -4.58 18.95
CA GLY A 176 1.09 -5.81 19.38
C GLY A 176 1.33 -7.01 18.46
N MET A 177 1.74 -6.79 17.22
CA MET A 177 1.85 -7.81 16.17
C MET A 177 3.29 -8.14 15.79
N LEU A 178 4.20 -7.17 15.84
CA LEU A 178 5.58 -7.34 15.42
C LEU A 178 6.40 -8.20 16.40
N PRO A 179 7.39 -8.98 15.89
CA PRO A 179 8.23 -9.82 16.73
C PRO A 179 9.10 -8.99 17.66
N THR A 180 9.37 -9.54 18.84
CA THR A 180 10.29 -8.98 19.84
C THR A 180 11.76 -9.34 19.58
N LYS A 181 11.99 -10.42 18.79
CA LYS A 181 13.35 -10.80 18.39
C LYS A 181 13.97 -9.69 17.55
N LYS A 182 15.15 -9.24 17.93
CA LYS A 182 15.88 -8.22 17.15
C LYS A 182 16.23 -8.77 15.76
N ASP A 183 16.07 -7.92 14.77
CA ASP A 183 16.45 -8.18 13.40
C ASP A 183 17.20 -6.95 12.88
N GLN A 184 18.23 -7.16 12.04
CA GLN A 184 19.07 -6.08 11.52
C GLN A 184 18.48 -5.42 10.27
N VAL A 185 17.59 -6.14 9.57
CA VAL A 185 17.04 -5.72 8.27
C VAL A 185 15.51 -5.58 8.27
N ARG A 186 14.86 -6.07 9.33
CA ARG A 186 13.38 -6.07 9.41
C ARG A 186 12.90 -5.18 10.54
N VAL A 187 11.76 -4.53 10.32
CA VAL A 187 11.05 -3.82 11.40
C VAL A 187 10.59 -4.80 12.48
N THR A 188 10.81 -4.41 13.71
CA THR A 188 10.46 -5.19 14.89
C THR A 188 9.62 -4.34 15.84
N LYS A 189 9.12 -4.96 16.91
CA LYS A 189 8.44 -4.24 17.99
C LYS A 189 9.24 -3.03 18.49
N TRP A 190 10.55 -3.17 18.56
CA TRP A 190 11.44 -2.09 19.04
C TRP A 190 11.50 -0.91 18.07
N THR A 191 11.47 -1.21 16.76
CA THR A 191 11.40 -0.16 15.72
C THR A 191 10.10 0.64 15.83
N ALA A 192 8.98 -0.06 16.06
CA ALA A 192 7.68 0.60 16.21
C ALA A 192 7.60 1.42 17.51
N LEU A 193 8.19 0.92 18.60
CA LEU A 193 8.29 1.67 19.86
C LEU A 193 9.14 2.93 19.70
N ALA A 194 10.28 2.83 18.99
CA ALA A 194 11.14 3.98 18.74
C ALA A 194 10.46 5.05 17.86
N LEU A 195 9.62 4.65 16.89
CA LEU A 195 8.85 5.61 16.11
C LEU A 195 7.73 6.26 16.93
N LYS A 196 7.19 5.54 17.92
CA LYS A 196 6.09 6.00 18.75
C LYS A 196 6.57 7.00 19.82
N SER A 197 7.83 6.91 20.30
CA SER A 197 8.41 7.78 21.32
C SER A 197 8.69 9.20 20.83
#